data_83ba855cf02cc334312e38f9680bc3cc
#
_entry.id   83ba855cf02cc334312e38f9680bc3cc
#
_cell.length_a   1.000
_cell.length_b   1.000
_cell.length_c   1.000
_cell.angle_alpha   90.00
_cell.angle_beta   90.00
_cell.angle_gamma   90.00
#
_symmetry.space_group_name_H-M   'P 1'
#
loop_
_entity.id
_entity.type
_entity.pdbx_description
1 polymer ?
#
loop_
_entity_poly.entity_id
_entity_poly.type
_entity_poly.pdbx_seq_one_letter_code
_entity_poly.pdbx_strand_id
1 'polypeptide(L)'
;MRLPRFLDRFLRGRKQLALPAPSPQPAPQWPPPPLEPRTDESLRPPLAAPAPPPWLRPQSHIIVFANEKGGVGKSTAAFHTCIALCNAGETVAALDVDLRQLTLDRALSARQESAREYGVTLPGPEPIILVQSTEAELETKVRMAQTRCGFVVIDVGGHDSPIARRAIAIADTIVTPVNDSFIDLDMLGRIDPRTGELKTLGAFARLVAHLREPGVAQRPRPLDWVVMQNRQRSFVTRNERKVRDALEKTAPVAGFRLVPGLSERVAYRELFPLGLTLFDLPQIPELGRARPSAKAEIGRMIEALDLPTKARKDAAP
;
A
#
# COMPACT_ATOMS: atom_id res chain seq x y z
N MET A 1 14.06 19.64 26.68
CA MET A 1 12.84 18.89 26.43
C MET A 1 13.17 17.41 26.54
N ARG A 2 12.73 16.72 27.62
CA ARG A 2 13.08 15.31 27.84
C ARG A 2 12.16 14.44 26.98
N LEU A 3 12.75 13.61 26.12
CA LEU A 3 12.03 12.60 25.35
C LEU A 3 11.29 11.63 26.28
N PRO A 4 10.11 11.13 25.90
CA PRO A 4 9.37 10.13 26.68
C PRO A 4 10.24 8.90 26.98
N ARG A 5 10.14 8.34 28.16
CA ARG A 5 10.92 7.17 28.67
C ARG A 5 10.87 5.94 27.74
N PHE A 6 9.91 5.83 26.89
CA PHE A 6 9.73 4.76 25.91
C PHE A 6 10.84 4.77 24.83
N LEU A 7 11.21 5.94 24.30
CA LEU A 7 12.29 6.08 23.29
C LEU A 7 13.65 5.66 23.85
N ASP A 8 13.90 5.89 25.13
CA ASP A 8 15.15 5.51 25.80
C ASP A 8 15.30 3.98 25.89
N ARG A 9 14.19 3.24 26.01
CA ARG A 9 14.19 1.76 26.06
C ARG A 9 14.42 1.14 24.65
N PHE A 10 13.94 1.80 23.59
CA PHE A 10 14.11 1.35 22.21
C PHE A 10 15.54 1.54 21.71
N LEU A 11 16.23 2.60 22.18
CA LEU A 11 17.60 2.91 21.82
C LEU A 11 18.65 2.11 22.61
N ARG A 12 18.34 1.66 23.83
CA ARG A 12 19.26 0.89 24.69
C ARG A 12 19.27 -0.61 24.44
N GLY A 13 18.35 -1.16 23.66
CA GLY A 13 18.17 -2.59 23.41
C GLY A 13 19.11 -3.24 22.38
N ARG A 14 19.99 -2.49 21.73
CA ARG A 14 20.96 -3.04 20.75
C ARG A 14 22.27 -3.43 21.43
N LYS A 15 22.31 -4.55 22.17
CA LYS A 15 23.53 -5.32 22.29
C LYS A 15 23.79 -5.96 20.93
N GLN A 16 24.84 -5.52 20.26
CA GLN A 16 25.36 -6.15 19.05
C GLN A 16 25.76 -7.60 19.41
N LEU A 17 24.92 -8.56 19.04
CA LEU A 17 25.37 -9.93 18.85
C LEU A 17 26.13 -9.94 17.52
N ALA A 18 27.46 -10.08 17.61
CA ALA A 18 28.29 -10.30 16.44
C ALA A 18 27.85 -11.62 15.78
N LEU A 19 27.25 -11.52 14.62
CA LEU A 19 27.02 -12.67 13.76
C LEU A 19 28.35 -13.15 13.18
N PRO A 20 28.61 -14.45 13.07
CA PRO A 20 29.80 -14.96 12.40
C PRO A 20 29.81 -14.48 10.94
N ALA A 21 30.98 -14.13 10.44
CA ALA A 21 31.18 -13.68 9.07
C ALA A 21 30.67 -14.77 8.09
N PRO A 22 29.90 -14.41 7.06
CA PRO A 22 29.46 -15.35 6.06
C PRO A 22 30.68 -15.93 5.32
N SER A 23 30.65 -17.24 5.08
CA SER A 23 31.64 -17.95 4.26
C SER A 23 31.72 -17.28 2.88
N PRO A 24 32.91 -17.16 2.27
CA PRO A 24 33.05 -16.58 0.94
C PRO A 24 32.22 -17.38 -0.07
N GLN A 25 31.24 -16.75 -0.67
CA GLN A 25 30.50 -17.32 -1.79
C GLN A 25 31.43 -17.32 -3.04
N PRO A 26 31.40 -18.37 -3.87
CA PRO A 26 32.12 -18.37 -5.12
C PRO A 26 31.68 -17.17 -5.99
N ALA A 27 32.64 -16.53 -6.64
CA ALA A 27 32.36 -15.40 -7.52
C ALA A 27 31.37 -15.82 -8.63
N PRO A 28 30.40 -14.95 -8.97
CA PRO A 28 29.44 -15.26 -10.04
C PRO A 28 30.19 -15.49 -11.36
N GLN A 29 29.91 -16.62 -12.01
CA GLN A 29 30.41 -16.92 -13.34
C GLN A 29 29.73 -16.00 -14.35
N TRP A 30 30.49 -15.17 -15.02
CA TRP A 30 30.01 -14.28 -16.07
C TRP A 30 30.51 -14.76 -17.43
N PRO A 31 29.67 -14.88 -18.48
CA PRO A 31 28.25 -14.48 -18.52
C PRO A 31 27.36 -15.55 -17.88
N PRO A 32 26.22 -15.08 -17.27
CA PRO A 32 25.22 -16.02 -16.76
C PRO A 32 24.67 -16.85 -17.93
N PRO A 33 24.30 -18.13 -17.68
CA PRO A 33 23.68 -18.97 -18.71
C PRO A 33 22.47 -18.26 -19.31
N PRO A 34 22.17 -18.47 -20.61
CA PRO A 34 20.99 -17.91 -21.24
C PRO A 34 19.76 -18.28 -20.42
N LEU A 35 18.96 -17.27 -20.06
CA LEU A 35 17.68 -17.52 -19.41
C LEU A 35 16.83 -18.34 -20.40
N GLU A 36 16.59 -19.59 -20.07
CA GLU A 36 15.58 -20.38 -20.78
C GLU A 36 14.25 -19.62 -20.78
N PRO A 37 13.53 -19.58 -21.90
CA PRO A 37 12.22 -18.95 -21.93
C PRO A 37 11.34 -19.67 -20.91
N ARG A 38 11.09 -19.02 -19.79
CA ARG A 38 10.11 -19.52 -18.81
C ARG A 38 8.78 -19.64 -19.53
N THR A 39 8.35 -20.86 -19.76
CA THR A 39 6.99 -21.13 -20.21
C THR A 39 6.03 -20.50 -19.21
N ASP A 40 5.13 -19.68 -19.71
CA ASP A 40 4.26 -18.75 -19.01
C ASP A 40 3.18 -19.42 -18.12
N GLU A 41 3.43 -20.64 -17.68
CA GLU A 41 2.50 -21.42 -16.86
C GLU A 41 2.36 -20.88 -15.42
N SER A 42 3.34 -20.08 -14.96
CA SER A 42 3.30 -19.42 -13.65
C SER A 42 2.42 -18.16 -13.62
N LEU A 43 1.96 -17.68 -14.77
CA LEU A 43 1.06 -16.52 -14.92
C LEU A 43 -0.42 -16.90 -14.99
N ARG A 44 -0.76 -18.19 -14.91
CA ARG A 44 -2.18 -18.58 -14.82
C ARG A 44 -2.73 -18.09 -13.48
N PRO A 45 -3.71 -17.17 -13.49
CA PRO A 45 -4.41 -16.84 -12.25
C PRO A 45 -5.06 -18.11 -11.70
N PRO A 46 -5.14 -18.27 -10.38
CA PRO A 46 -5.91 -19.37 -9.80
C PRO A 46 -7.33 -19.35 -10.36
N LEU A 47 -7.85 -20.54 -10.68
CA LEU A 47 -9.20 -20.72 -11.21
C LEU A 47 -10.19 -19.89 -10.39
N ALA A 48 -10.91 -19.00 -11.05
CA ALA A 48 -11.84 -18.08 -10.42
C ALA A 48 -12.87 -18.89 -9.64
N ALA A 49 -13.00 -18.61 -8.35
CA ALA A 49 -14.13 -19.11 -7.55
C ALA A 49 -15.45 -18.62 -8.18
N PRO A 50 -16.51 -19.41 -8.16
CA PRO A 50 -17.81 -18.99 -8.71
C PRO A 50 -18.25 -17.68 -8.07
N ALA A 51 -18.84 -16.78 -8.88
CA ALA A 51 -19.31 -15.49 -8.38
C ALA A 51 -20.27 -15.69 -7.20
N PRO A 52 -20.11 -14.94 -6.10
CA PRO A 52 -21.07 -14.99 -5.02
C PRO A 52 -22.46 -14.59 -5.54
N PRO A 53 -23.52 -15.21 -5.04
CA PRO A 53 -24.87 -14.87 -5.45
C PRO A 53 -25.17 -13.38 -5.21
N PRO A 54 -26.07 -12.76 -5.99
CA PRO A 54 -26.32 -11.31 -5.98
C PRO A 54 -26.63 -10.70 -4.60
N TRP A 55 -27.22 -11.48 -3.69
CA TRP A 55 -27.55 -11.08 -2.32
C TRP A 55 -26.36 -11.15 -1.35
N LEU A 56 -25.25 -11.81 -1.77
CA LEU A 56 -23.97 -11.86 -1.06
C LEU A 56 -22.96 -10.83 -1.60
N ARG A 57 -23.38 -9.90 -2.48
CA ARG A 57 -22.50 -8.84 -2.96
C ARG A 57 -22.27 -7.86 -1.83
N PRO A 58 -21.12 -7.91 -1.17
CA PRO A 58 -20.84 -6.98 -0.09
C PRO A 58 -20.80 -5.58 -0.69
N GLN A 59 -21.42 -4.61 -0.02
CA GLN A 59 -21.26 -3.19 -0.38
C GLN A 59 -19.83 -2.66 -0.03
N SER A 60 -18.99 -3.54 0.49
CA SER A 60 -17.63 -3.26 0.90
C SER A 60 -16.70 -3.03 -0.29
N HIS A 61 -15.72 -2.16 -0.14
CA HIS A 61 -14.75 -1.80 -1.16
C HIS A 61 -13.35 -2.28 -0.74
N ILE A 62 -12.70 -3.08 -1.58
CA ILE A 62 -11.38 -3.65 -1.31
C ILE A 62 -10.30 -2.75 -1.92
N ILE A 63 -9.42 -2.22 -1.08
CA ILE A 63 -8.28 -1.38 -1.47
C ILE A 63 -7.00 -2.18 -1.22
N VAL A 64 -6.19 -2.37 -2.24
CA VAL A 64 -4.93 -3.11 -2.14
C VAL A 64 -3.75 -2.19 -2.41
N PHE A 65 -2.86 -2.05 -1.45
CA PHE A 65 -1.59 -1.34 -1.61
C PHE A 65 -0.52 -2.32 -2.08
N ALA A 66 -0.13 -2.24 -3.35
CA ALA A 66 0.78 -3.19 -3.98
C ALA A 66 1.87 -2.49 -4.80
N ASN A 67 3.11 -2.95 -4.62
CA ASN A 67 4.27 -2.63 -5.44
C ASN A 67 5.35 -3.68 -5.16
N GLU A 68 5.99 -4.21 -6.19
CA GLU A 68 7.07 -5.20 -6.08
C GLU A 68 8.31 -4.65 -5.36
N LYS A 69 8.45 -3.32 -5.27
CA LYS A 69 9.58 -2.69 -4.62
C LYS A 69 9.34 -2.44 -3.14
N GLY A 70 10.34 -2.76 -2.31
CA GLY A 70 10.37 -2.41 -0.89
C GLY A 70 10.60 -0.90 -0.66
N GLY A 71 10.10 -0.37 0.46
CA GLY A 71 10.42 1.00 0.89
C GLY A 71 9.73 2.15 0.15
N VAL A 72 8.84 1.90 -0.80
CA VAL A 72 8.09 2.94 -1.54
C VAL A 72 6.96 3.58 -0.73
N GLY A 73 6.69 3.09 0.49
CA GLY A 73 5.69 3.64 1.40
C GLY A 73 4.30 3.01 1.29
N LYS A 74 4.18 1.76 0.83
CA LYS A 74 2.91 1.00 0.79
C LYS A 74 2.21 0.99 2.14
N SER A 75 2.85 0.41 3.14
CA SER A 75 2.30 0.27 4.50
C SER A 75 1.99 1.62 5.15
N THR A 76 2.82 2.64 4.89
CA THR A 76 2.57 4.00 5.37
C THR A 76 1.30 4.59 4.73
N ALA A 77 1.15 4.46 3.41
CA ALA A 77 -0.04 4.95 2.70
C ALA A 77 -1.28 4.15 3.09
N ALA A 78 -1.18 2.81 3.23
CA ALA A 78 -2.25 1.95 3.71
C ALA A 78 -2.72 2.36 5.11
N PHE A 79 -1.79 2.55 6.04
CA PHE A 79 -2.07 2.99 7.40
C PHE A 79 -2.80 4.36 7.43
N HIS A 80 -2.26 5.38 6.72
CA HIS A 80 -2.90 6.69 6.66
C HIS A 80 -4.29 6.64 6.03
N THR A 81 -4.49 5.77 5.03
CA THR A 81 -5.81 5.55 4.41
C THR A 81 -6.79 4.93 5.39
N CYS A 82 -6.38 3.89 6.13
CA CYS A 82 -7.20 3.29 7.17
C CYS A 82 -7.66 4.33 8.20
N ILE A 83 -6.71 5.09 8.75
CA ILE A 83 -7.01 6.06 9.82
C ILE A 83 -7.86 7.21 9.29
N ALA A 84 -7.61 7.68 8.07
CA ALA A 84 -8.42 8.75 7.47
C ALA A 84 -9.87 8.30 7.23
N LEU A 85 -10.08 7.09 6.71
CA LEU A 85 -11.42 6.51 6.52
C LEU A 85 -12.15 6.34 7.86
N CYS A 86 -11.48 5.82 8.90
CA CYS A 86 -12.05 5.70 10.23
C CYS A 86 -12.44 7.07 10.82
N ASN A 87 -11.60 8.10 10.64
CA ASN A 87 -11.91 9.48 11.06
C ASN A 87 -13.08 10.09 10.26
N ALA A 88 -13.34 9.61 9.05
CA ALA A 88 -14.50 9.98 8.25
C ALA A 88 -15.78 9.19 8.63
N GLY A 89 -15.73 8.35 9.68
CA GLY A 89 -16.87 7.56 10.15
C GLY A 89 -17.13 6.29 9.34
N GLU A 90 -16.18 5.87 8.50
CA GLU A 90 -16.26 4.60 7.78
C GLU A 90 -15.84 3.42 8.67
N THR A 91 -16.43 2.25 8.42
CA THR A 91 -15.99 0.99 9.03
C THR A 91 -14.93 0.36 8.14
N VAL A 92 -13.75 0.12 8.69
CA VAL A 92 -12.57 -0.35 7.96
C VAL A 92 -12.01 -1.60 8.59
N ALA A 93 -11.70 -2.61 7.79
CA ALA A 93 -10.84 -3.73 8.17
C ALA A 93 -9.47 -3.56 7.52
N ALA A 94 -8.40 -3.92 8.23
CA ALA A 94 -7.03 -3.83 7.72
C ALA A 94 -6.33 -5.18 7.83
N LEU A 95 -5.59 -5.54 6.78
CA LEU A 95 -4.91 -6.83 6.65
C LEU A 95 -3.52 -6.63 6.06
N ASP A 96 -2.49 -7.16 6.72
CA ASP A 96 -1.12 -7.21 6.24
C ASP A 96 -0.82 -8.62 5.72
N VAL A 97 -0.47 -8.76 4.44
CA VAL A 97 -0.08 -10.05 3.86
C VAL A 97 1.43 -10.25 3.81
N ASP A 98 2.23 -9.25 4.24
CA ASP A 98 3.68 -9.40 4.40
C ASP A 98 4.03 -9.95 5.78
N LEU A 99 3.86 -11.25 5.98
CA LEU A 99 4.16 -11.92 7.26
C LEU A 99 5.62 -11.81 7.72
N ARG A 100 6.52 -11.35 6.86
CA ARG A 100 7.93 -11.16 7.22
C ARG A 100 8.15 -9.82 7.92
N GLN A 101 7.50 -8.78 7.44
CA GLN A 101 7.69 -7.43 7.97
C GLN A 101 6.56 -6.99 8.90
N LEU A 102 5.31 -7.39 8.64
CA LEU A 102 4.11 -7.02 9.44
C LEU A 102 4.08 -5.52 9.74
N THR A 103 4.40 -4.68 8.76
CA THR A 103 4.60 -3.25 8.97
C THR A 103 3.30 -2.54 9.33
N LEU A 104 2.21 -2.88 8.63
CA LEU A 104 0.88 -2.34 8.92
C LEU A 104 0.37 -2.86 10.26
N ASP A 105 0.49 -4.16 10.54
CA ASP A 105 0.05 -4.76 11.79
C ASP A 105 0.78 -4.17 13.00
N ARG A 106 2.09 -3.96 12.89
CA ARG A 106 2.89 -3.30 13.95
C ARG A 106 2.43 -1.87 14.19
N ALA A 107 2.14 -1.12 13.15
CA ALA A 107 1.64 0.26 13.29
C ALA A 107 0.26 0.27 13.96
N LEU A 108 -0.63 -0.67 13.63
CA LEU A 108 -1.94 -0.79 14.26
C LEU A 108 -1.85 -1.22 15.73
N SER A 109 -0.93 -2.13 16.06
CA SER A 109 -0.65 -2.54 17.44
C SER A 109 -0.09 -1.38 18.27
N ALA A 110 0.89 -0.66 17.71
CA ALA A 110 1.46 0.53 18.35
C ALA A 110 0.39 1.62 18.59
N ARG A 111 -0.59 1.75 17.66
CA ARG A 111 -1.72 2.65 17.85
C ARG A 111 -2.53 2.34 19.09
N GLN A 112 -2.82 1.05 19.33
CA GLN A 112 -3.56 0.63 20.52
C GLN A 112 -2.76 0.88 21.81
N GLU A 113 -1.43 0.70 21.76
CA GLU A 113 -0.54 0.99 22.87
C GLU A 113 -0.52 2.50 23.18
N SER A 114 -0.34 3.34 22.15
CA SER A 114 -0.38 4.79 22.30
C SER A 114 -1.73 5.28 22.84
N ALA A 115 -2.85 4.73 22.36
CA ALA A 115 -4.17 5.09 22.86
C ALA A 115 -4.30 4.81 24.38
N ARG A 116 -3.76 3.67 24.85
CA ARG A 116 -3.73 3.33 26.29
C ARG A 116 -2.78 4.25 27.08
N GLU A 117 -1.57 4.49 26.53
CA GLU A 117 -0.55 5.33 27.19
C GLU A 117 -1.02 6.77 27.41
N TYR A 118 -1.67 7.35 26.40
CA TYR A 118 -2.19 8.73 26.45
C TYR A 118 -3.61 8.83 27.01
N GLY A 119 -4.27 7.70 27.33
CA GLY A 119 -5.63 7.70 27.87
C GLY A 119 -6.68 8.26 26.91
N VAL A 120 -6.48 8.09 25.60
CA VAL A 120 -7.37 8.60 24.55
C VAL A 120 -8.02 7.49 23.75
N THR A 121 -9.17 7.76 23.14
CA THR A 121 -9.82 6.86 22.18
C THR A 121 -9.48 7.31 20.77
N LEU A 122 -8.74 6.48 20.05
CA LEU A 122 -8.31 6.77 18.69
C LEU A 122 -9.10 5.91 17.69
N PRO A 123 -9.78 6.50 16.68
CA PRO A 123 -10.41 5.74 15.62
C PRO A 123 -9.40 4.85 14.89
N GLY A 124 -9.75 3.60 14.63
CA GLY A 124 -8.86 2.65 13.94
C GLY A 124 -9.62 1.52 13.26
N PRO A 125 -8.98 0.83 12.30
CA PRO A 125 -9.58 -0.31 11.62
C PRO A 125 -9.64 -1.54 12.52
N GLU A 126 -10.53 -2.47 12.17
CA GLU A 126 -10.53 -3.84 12.69
C GLU A 126 -9.31 -4.59 12.11
N PRO A 127 -8.34 -5.05 12.91
CA PRO A 127 -7.20 -5.80 12.39
C PRO A 127 -7.62 -7.21 12.01
N ILE A 128 -7.18 -7.68 10.84
CA ILE A 128 -7.37 -9.05 10.37
C ILE A 128 -6.03 -9.76 10.36
N ILE A 129 -5.90 -10.79 11.17
CA ILE A 129 -4.66 -11.56 11.27
C ILE A 129 -4.74 -12.82 10.40
N LEU A 130 -3.71 -13.04 9.57
CA LEU A 130 -3.49 -14.28 8.84
C LEU A 130 -2.60 -15.20 9.67
N VAL A 131 -2.96 -16.48 9.74
CA VAL A 131 -2.21 -17.51 10.47
C VAL A 131 -1.36 -18.34 9.50
N GLN A 132 -1.93 -18.74 8.37
CA GLN A 132 -1.28 -19.66 7.41
C GLN A 132 -0.77 -18.95 6.15
N SER A 133 -1.13 -17.68 5.92
CA SER A 133 -0.77 -16.92 4.71
C SER A 133 -1.12 -17.67 3.41
N THR A 134 -2.26 -18.31 3.37
CA THR A 134 -2.78 -18.98 2.17
C THR A 134 -3.80 -18.10 1.46
N GLU A 135 -3.96 -18.31 0.14
CA GLU A 135 -4.99 -17.63 -0.65
C GLU A 135 -6.41 -17.92 -0.13
N ALA A 136 -6.67 -19.16 0.31
CA ALA A 136 -7.96 -19.58 0.85
C ALA A 136 -8.28 -18.88 2.18
N GLU A 137 -7.26 -18.72 3.06
CA GLU A 137 -7.42 -17.97 4.30
C GLU A 137 -7.68 -16.49 4.01
N LEU A 138 -6.90 -15.87 3.11
CA LEU A 138 -7.10 -14.50 2.68
C LEU A 138 -8.56 -14.27 2.23
N GLU A 139 -9.05 -15.09 1.30
CA GLU A 139 -10.41 -14.95 0.79
C GLU A 139 -11.46 -15.11 1.87
N THR A 140 -11.28 -16.08 2.75
CA THR A 140 -12.23 -16.32 3.85
C THR A 140 -12.27 -15.12 4.79
N LYS A 141 -11.10 -14.62 5.20
CA LYS A 141 -10.99 -13.47 6.10
C LYS A 141 -11.53 -12.19 5.46
N VAL A 142 -11.20 -11.94 4.18
CA VAL A 142 -11.73 -10.80 3.43
C VAL A 142 -13.25 -10.87 3.31
N ARG A 143 -13.83 -12.01 2.93
CA ARG A 143 -15.29 -12.20 2.88
C ARG A 143 -15.97 -11.94 4.23
N MET A 144 -15.39 -12.43 5.32
CA MET A 144 -15.91 -12.16 6.66
C MET A 144 -15.86 -10.67 7.02
N ALA A 145 -14.77 -9.97 6.67
CA ALA A 145 -14.65 -8.54 6.89
C ALA A 145 -15.67 -7.73 6.07
N GLN A 146 -15.89 -8.13 4.84
CA GLN A 146 -16.85 -7.48 3.94
C GLN A 146 -18.31 -7.51 4.45
N THR A 147 -18.67 -8.43 5.34
CA THR A 147 -20.00 -8.46 5.97
C THR A 147 -20.17 -7.41 7.05
N ARG A 148 -19.07 -6.83 7.58
CA ARG A 148 -19.08 -5.91 8.71
C ARG A 148 -18.51 -4.53 8.40
N CYS A 149 -17.59 -4.47 7.44
CA CYS A 149 -16.85 -3.24 7.13
C CYS A 149 -17.20 -2.72 5.74
N GLY A 150 -17.31 -1.41 5.61
CA GLY A 150 -17.50 -0.73 4.32
C GLY A 150 -16.23 -0.75 3.46
N PHE A 151 -15.06 -0.88 4.10
CA PHE A 151 -13.78 -0.95 3.42
C PHE A 151 -12.91 -2.08 3.97
N VAL A 152 -12.15 -2.75 3.09
CA VAL A 152 -11.09 -3.68 3.44
C VAL A 152 -9.80 -3.17 2.82
N VAL A 153 -8.82 -2.82 3.64
CA VAL A 153 -7.50 -2.34 3.20
C VAL A 153 -6.50 -3.47 3.36
N ILE A 154 -5.80 -3.82 2.29
CA ILE A 154 -4.80 -4.89 2.26
C ILE A 154 -3.45 -4.30 1.90
N ASP A 155 -2.46 -4.48 2.77
CA ASP A 155 -1.06 -4.14 2.52
C ASP A 155 -0.32 -5.36 1.99
N VAL A 156 0.27 -5.25 0.80
CA VAL A 156 0.98 -6.35 0.12
C VAL A 156 2.48 -6.13 0.21
N GLY A 157 3.22 -7.19 0.54
CA GLY A 157 4.68 -7.17 0.58
C GLY A 157 5.34 -6.80 -0.75
N GLY A 158 6.62 -6.43 -0.68
CA GLY A 158 7.42 -6.06 -1.85
C GLY A 158 7.96 -7.25 -2.65
N HIS A 159 7.33 -8.42 -2.58
CA HIS A 159 7.74 -9.61 -3.32
C HIS A 159 6.53 -10.30 -3.95
N ASP A 160 6.76 -10.89 -5.10
CA ASP A 160 5.74 -11.67 -5.78
C ASP A 160 5.47 -12.98 -5.03
N SER A 161 4.20 -13.23 -4.73
CA SER A 161 3.75 -14.45 -4.05
C SER A 161 2.30 -14.79 -4.45
N PRO A 162 1.86 -16.05 -4.33
CA PRO A 162 0.49 -16.43 -4.66
C PRO A 162 -0.54 -15.59 -3.90
N ILE A 163 -0.36 -15.38 -2.60
CA ILE A 163 -1.27 -14.58 -1.79
C ILE A 163 -1.29 -13.10 -2.20
N ALA A 164 -0.12 -12.53 -2.60
CA ALA A 164 -0.04 -11.17 -3.11
C ALA A 164 -0.81 -11.02 -4.43
N ARG A 165 -0.63 -11.95 -5.36
CA ARG A 165 -1.39 -12.00 -6.63
C ARG A 165 -2.88 -12.15 -6.38
N ARG A 166 -3.26 -12.98 -5.39
CA ARG A 166 -4.67 -13.15 -5.03
C ARG A 166 -5.27 -11.88 -4.44
N ALA A 167 -4.56 -11.19 -3.54
CA ALA A 167 -4.98 -9.90 -3.00
C ALA A 167 -5.23 -8.88 -4.13
N ILE A 168 -4.28 -8.76 -5.07
CA ILE A 168 -4.41 -7.90 -6.26
C ILE A 168 -5.62 -8.31 -7.11
N ALA A 169 -5.85 -9.62 -7.26
CA ALA A 169 -6.97 -10.14 -8.08
C ALA A 169 -8.33 -9.82 -7.50
N ILE A 170 -8.51 -9.70 -6.20
CA ILE A 170 -9.80 -9.38 -5.55
C ILE A 170 -10.01 -7.89 -5.29
N ALA A 171 -9.03 -7.03 -5.59
CA ALA A 171 -9.11 -5.60 -5.34
C ALA A 171 -10.19 -4.89 -6.19
N ASP A 172 -10.92 -3.95 -5.62
CA ASP A 172 -11.70 -2.96 -6.37
C ASP A 172 -10.81 -1.78 -6.79
N THR A 173 -9.90 -1.35 -5.90
CA THR A 173 -8.87 -0.34 -6.17
C THR A 173 -7.49 -0.88 -5.83
N ILE A 174 -6.55 -0.82 -6.77
CA ILE A 174 -5.13 -1.05 -6.52
C ILE A 174 -4.44 0.30 -6.39
N VAL A 175 -3.74 0.51 -5.29
CA VAL A 175 -2.90 1.69 -5.07
C VAL A 175 -1.44 1.26 -5.15
N THR A 176 -0.70 1.85 -6.07
CA THR A 176 0.70 1.56 -6.31
C THR A 176 1.54 2.79 -6.01
N PRO A 177 2.09 2.91 -4.78
CA PRO A 177 3.02 3.99 -4.47
C PRO A 177 4.33 3.83 -5.25
N VAL A 178 4.82 4.92 -5.84
CA VAL A 178 6.12 5.00 -6.54
C VAL A 178 6.89 6.22 -6.04
N ASN A 179 8.22 6.14 -6.03
CA ASN A 179 9.07 7.31 -5.71
C ASN A 179 9.47 8.05 -6.99
N ASP A 180 10.29 9.09 -6.84
CA ASP A 180 10.80 9.97 -7.90
C ASP A 180 12.02 9.39 -8.65
N SER A 181 12.03 8.08 -8.90
CA SER A 181 13.12 7.38 -9.58
C SER A 181 12.63 6.56 -10.76
N PHE A 182 13.30 6.66 -11.92
CA PHE A 182 13.00 5.81 -13.09
C PHE A 182 13.12 4.32 -12.79
N ILE A 183 14.03 3.92 -11.87
CA ILE A 183 14.17 2.52 -11.45
C ILE A 183 12.89 2.03 -10.74
N ASP A 184 12.14 2.93 -10.09
CA ASP A 184 10.88 2.59 -9.41
C ASP A 184 9.73 2.41 -10.41
N LEU A 185 9.91 2.86 -11.65
CA LEU A 185 8.92 2.74 -12.71
C LEU A 185 9.04 1.44 -13.53
N ASP A 186 10.10 0.64 -13.35
CA ASP A 186 10.33 -0.59 -14.13
C ASP A 186 9.17 -1.60 -14.00
N MET A 187 8.47 -1.60 -12.87
CA MET A 187 7.27 -2.41 -12.67
C MET A 187 6.11 -1.98 -13.58
N LEU A 188 6.01 -0.69 -13.89
CA LEU A 188 5.02 -0.14 -14.84
C LEU A 188 5.44 -0.43 -16.27
N GLY A 189 6.76 -0.34 -16.55
CA GLY A 189 7.31 -0.63 -17.84
C GLY A 189 8.69 -0.04 -18.08
N ARG A 190 9.29 -0.48 -19.17
CA ARG A 190 10.56 0.08 -19.62
C ARG A 190 10.31 1.43 -20.26
N ILE A 191 10.66 2.49 -19.54
CA ILE A 191 10.47 3.89 -19.96
C ILE A 191 11.82 4.44 -20.42
N ASP A 192 11.85 5.14 -21.55
CA ASP A 192 13.06 5.84 -22.01
C ASP A 192 13.26 7.09 -21.13
N PRO A 193 14.37 7.19 -20.36
CA PRO A 193 14.58 8.32 -19.44
C PRO A 193 14.85 9.66 -20.15
N ARG A 194 15.07 9.65 -21.47
CA ARG A 194 15.29 10.86 -22.27
C ARG A 194 13.99 11.43 -22.80
N THR A 195 13.09 10.56 -23.29
CA THR A 195 11.82 10.96 -23.92
C THR A 195 10.63 10.81 -22.98
N GLY A 196 10.75 10.01 -21.92
CA GLY A 196 9.66 9.64 -21.01
C GLY A 196 8.65 8.69 -21.65
N GLU A 197 8.96 8.11 -22.81
CA GLU A 197 8.06 7.21 -23.54
C GLU A 197 8.15 5.78 -23.00
N LEU A 198 6.99 5.16 -22.87
CA LEU A 198 6.88 3.74 -22.52
C LEU A 198 7.24 2.89 -23.75
N LYS A 199 8.24 2.03 -23.64
CA LYS A 199 8.67 1.09 -24.70
C LYS A 199 7.94 -0.26 -24.57
N THR A 200 7.80 -0.78 -23.36
CA THR A 200 7.12 -2.05 -23.08
C THR A 200 6.49 -2.01 -21.70
N LEU A 201 5.34 -2.65 -21.52
CA LEU A 201 4.70 -2.81 -20.22
C LEU A 201 5.54 -3.69 -19.27
N GLY A 202 5.64 -3.30 -18.02
CA GLY A 202 6.25 -4.10 -16.95
C GLY A 202 5.38 -5.29 -16.54
N ALA A 203 5.92 -6.18 -15.71
CA ALA A 203 5.23 -7.38 -15.27
C ALA A 203 3.95 -7.03 -14.49
N PHE A 204 4.02 -6.08 -13.57
CA PHE A 204 2.88 -5.65 -12.78
C PHE A 204 1.79 -4.99 -13.64
N ALA A 205 2.18 -4.13 -14.59
CA ALA A 205 1.22 -3.51 -15.50
C ALA A 205 0.51 -4.55 -16.37
N ARG A 206 1.23 -5.57 -16.87
CA ARG A 206 0.61 -6.70 -17.59
C ARG A 206 -0.34 -7.50 -16.73
N LEU A 207 0.02 -7.78 -15.47
CA LEU A 207 -0.88 -8.45 -14.52
C LEU A 207 -2.17 -7.65 -14.33
N VAL A 208 -2.09 -6.35 -14.09
CA VAL A 208 -3.28 -5.51 -13.92
C VAL A 208 -4.10 -5.44 -15.21
N ALA A 209 -3.46 -5.33 -16.37
CA ALA A 209 -4.15 -5.36 -17.67
C ALA A 209 -4.91 -6.67 -17.87
N HIS A 210 -4.27 -7.81 -17.62
CA HIS A 210 -4.91 -9.13 -17.69
C HIS A 210 -6.09 -9.26 -16.73
N LEU A 211 -5.97 -8.79 -15.51
CA LEU A 211 -7.07 -8.80 -14.54
C LEU A 211 -8.28 -7.95 -14.95
N ARG A 212 -8.13 -7.06 -15.91
CA ARG A 212 -9.21 -6.23 -16.48
C ARG A 212 -9.90 -6.88 -17.67
N GLU A 213 -9.35 -7.94 -18.24
CA GLU A 213 -9.94 -8.63 -19.37
C GLU A 213 -11.30 -9.22 -18.98
N PRO A 214 -12.30 -9.16 -19.88
CA PRO A 214 -13.60 -9.75 -19.63
C PRO A 214 -13.49 -11.25 -19.31
N GLY A 215 -14.12 -11.67 -18.20
CA GLY A 215 -14.15 -13.07 -17.78
C GLY A 215 -12.96 -13.54 -16.93
N VAL A 216 -11.89 -12.77 -16.83
CA VAL A 216 -10.71 -13.15 -16.01
C VAL A 216 -10.98 -12.93 -14.53
N ALA A 217 -11.56 -11.83 -14.15
CA ALA A 217 -11.97 -11.57 -12.77
C ALA A 217 -13.44 -11.22 -12.71
N GLN A 218 -14.22 -12.00 -11.93
CA GLN A 218 -15.62 -11.72 -11.71
C GLN A 218 -15.75 -10.61 -10.66
N ARG A 219 -15.86 -9.36 -11.11
CA ARG A 219 -15.96 -8.18 -10.26
C ARG A 219 -17.30 -7.49 -10.46
N PRO A 220 -17.88 -6.95 -9.39
CA PRO A 220 -19.08 -6.12 -9.52
C PRO A 220 -18.78 -4.73 -10.10
N ARG A 221 -17.51 -4.30 -10.05
CA ARG A 221 -17.05 -2.98 -10.51
C ARG A 221 -15.79 -3.11 -11.35
N PRO A 222 -15.54 -2.20 -12.30
CA PRO A 222 -14.26 -2.11 -13.00
C PRO A 222 -13.12 -1.91 -12.00
N LEU A 223 -12.00 -2.59 -12.25
CA LEU A 223 -10.79 -2.40 -11.44
C LEU A 223 -10.21 -1.01 -11.66
N ASP A 224 -10.13 -0.23 -10.60
CA ASP A 224 -9.44 1.05 -10.58
C ASP A 224 -7.97 0.86 -10.20
N TRP A 225 -7.06 1.27 -11.06
CA TRP A 225 -5.64 1.24 -10.77
C TRP A 225 -5.10 2.66 -10.61
N VAL A 226 -4.58 2.93 -9.44
CA VAL A 226 -4.05 4.22 -9.02
C VAL A 226 -2.55 4.10 -8.81
N VAL A 227 -1.77 4.89 -9.52
CA VAL A 227 -0.35 5.10 -9.26
C VAL A 227 -0.20 6.36 -8.41
N MET A 228 0.40 6.20 -7.23
CA MET A 228 0.55 7.27 -6.25
C MET A 228 2.01 7.72 -6.21
N GLN A 229 2.28 8.95 -6.63
CA GLN A 229 3.63 9.53 -6.53
C GLN A 229 3.93 9.92 -5.09
N ASN A 230 4.73 9.10 -4.41
CA ASN A 230 5.04 9.19 -2.99
C ASN A 230 6.41 9.82 -2.73
N ARG A 231 6.70 10.18 -1.46
CA ARG A 231 7.97 10.76 -1.00
C ARG A 231 8.42 12.00 -1.77
N GLN A 232 7.48 12.82 -2.21
CA GLN A 232 7.81 14.07 -2.87
C GLN A 232 8.58 14.99 -1.93
N ARG A 233 9.64 15.62 -2.44
CA ARG A 233 10.43 16.59 -1.69
C ARG A 233 9.77 17.96 -1.74
N SER A 234 10.12 18.83 -0.79
CA SER A 234 9.62 20.21 -0.75
C SER A 234 10.08 21.06 -1.95
N PHE A 235 11.18 20.68 -2.59
CA PHE A 235 11.70 21.32 -3.79
C PHE A 235 11.63 20.34 -4.96
N VAL A 236 10.85 20.68 -5.98
CA VAL A 236 10.70 19.88 -7.20
C VAL A 236 12.00 19.90 -7.99
N THR A 237 12.72 18.78 -7.98
CA THR A 237 13.96 18.62 -8.73
C THR A 237 13.67 18.44 -10.24
N ARG A 238 14.71 18.63 -11.07
CA ARG A 238 14.61 18.34 -12.51
C ARG A 238 14.27 16.87 -12.78
N ASN A 239 14.76 15.97 -11.93
CA ASN A 239 14.48 14.54 -12.04
C ASN A 239 13.01 14.22 -11.70
N GLU A 240 12.46 14.80 -10.63
CA GLU A 240 11.04 14.63 -10.27
C GLU A 240 10.10 15.07 -11.38
N ARG A 241 10.41 16.21 -12.05
CA ARG A 241 9.62 16.66 -13.22
C ARG A 241 9.66 15.62 -14.33
N LYS A 242 10.84 15.11 -14.70
CA LYS A 242 11.00 14.08 -15.74
C LYS A 242 10.26 12.78 -15.40
N VAL A 243 10.32 12.34 -14.13
CA VAL A 243 9.61 11.15 -13.67
C VAL A 243 8.09 11.38 -13.75
N ARG A 244 7.60 12.54 -13.32
CA ARG A 244 6.19 12.89 -13.42
C ARG A 244 5.72 12.93 -14.88
N ASP A 245 6.44 13.61 -15.77
CA ASP A 245 6.13 13.67 -17.20
C ASP A 245 6.08 12.26 -17.81
N ALA A 246 6.99 11.38 -17.39
CA ALA A 246 7.01 9.99 -17.84
C ALA A 246 5.80 9.20 -17.32
N LEU A 247 5.40 9.41 -16.07
CA LEU A 247 4.20 8.81 -15.49
C LEU A 247 2.93 9.29 -16.19
N GLU A 248 2.81 10.59 -16.47
CA GLU A 248 1.67 11.17 -17.18
C GLU A 248 1.54 10.60 -18.60
N LYS A 249 2.66 10.40 -19.32
CA LYS A 249 2.68 9.74 -20.63
C LYS A 249 2.35 8.25 -20.56
N THR A 250 2.78 7.58 -19.50
CA THR A 250 2.57 6.14 -19.30
C THR A 250 1.14 5.82 -18.87
N ALA A 251 0.50 6.71 -18.11
CA ALA A 251 -0.81 6.50 -17.52
C ALA A 251 -1.90 6.04 -18.52
N PRO A 252 -2.11 6.72 -19.66
CA PRO A 252 -3.15 6.30 -20.62
C PRO A 252 -2.83 4.97 -21.30
N VAL A 253 -1.54 4.64 -21.48
CA VAL A 253 -1.10 3.40 -22.14
C VAL A 253 -1.21 2.19 -21.21
N ALA A 254 -0.78 2.35 -19.96
CA ALA A 254 -0.84 1.30 -18.94
C ALA A 254 -2.21 1.23 -18.25
N GLY A 255 -3.05 2.26 -18.40
CA GLY A 255 -4.41 2.30 -17.89
C GLY A 255 -4.50 2.58 -16.39
N PHE A 256 -3.68 3.43 -15.81
CA PHE A 256 -3.78 3.87 -14.42
C PHE A 256 -4.14 5.36 -14.31
N ARG A 257 -4.60 5.76 -13.12
CA ARG A 257 -4.74 7.17 -12.72
C ARG A 257 -3.52 7.58 -11.91
N LEU A 258 -2.95 8.75 -12.19
CA LEU A 258 -1.87 9.31 -11.39
C LEU A 258 -2.47 10.22 -10.30
N VAL A 259 -2.08 9.98 -9.05
CA VAL A 259 -2.55 10.77 -7.90
C VAL A 259 -1.38 11.26 -7.04
N PRO A 260 -1.56 12.36 -6.29
CA PRO A 260 -0.58 12.80 -5.32
C PRO A 260 -0.50 11.81 -4.16
N GLY A 261 0.71 11.53 -3.70
CA GLY A 261 0.98 10.76 -2.50
C GLY A 261 1.41 11.65 -1.34
N LEU A 262 2.11 11.05 -0.38
CA LEU A 262 2.64 11.74 0.78
C LEU A 262 4.05 12.26 0.50
N SER A 263 4.33 13.50 0.91
CA SER A 263 5.68 14.07 0.87
C SER A 263 6.58 13.39 1.92
N GLU A 264 7.89 13.51 1.72
CA GLU A 264 8.85 13.08 2.74
C GLU A 264 8.87 14.07 3.91
N ARG A 265 8.06 13.81 4.94
CA ARG A 265 7.98 14.66 6.14
C ARG A 265 8.51 13.93 7.37
N VAL A 266 9.22 14.66 8.21
CA VAL A 266 9.71 14.16 9.51
C VAL A 266 8.53 13.69 10.38
N ALA A 267 7.42 14.44 10.40
CA ALA A 267 6.25 14.10 11.19
C ALA A 267 5.67 12.71 10.86
N TYR A 268 5.66 12.30 9.59
CA TYR A 268 5.19 10.95 9.24
C TYR A 268 6.13 9.86 9.76
N ARG A 269 7.44 10.11 9.73
CA ARG A 269 8.44 9.16 10.24
C ARG A 269 8.46 9.05 11.76
N GLU A 270 8.13 10.13 12.46
CA GLU A 270 8.07 10.15 13.94
C GLU A 270 6.77 9.55 14.47
N LEU A 271 5.63 9.80 13.82
CA LEU A 271 4.32 9.35 14.27
C LEU A 271 4.03 7.89 13.89
N PHE A 272 4.48 7.44 12.72
CA PHE A 272 4.19 6.10 12.23
C PHE A 272 4.64 4.96 13.18
N PRO A 273 5.85 4.98 13.78
CA PRO A 273 6.27 3.98 14.75
C PRO A 273 5.42 3.93 16.04
N LEU A 274 4.74 5.04 16.34
CA LEU A 274 3.80 5.17 17.45
C LEU A 274 2.36 4.77 17.05
N GLY A 275 2.14 4.36 15.81
CA GLY A 275 0.81 4.08 15.28
C GLY A 275 -0.09 5.32 15.23
N LEU A 276 0.52 6.49 15.14
CA LEU A 276 -0.18 7.77 15.15
C LEU A 276 -0.11 8.48 13.80
N THR A 277 -1.08 9.35 13.58
CA THR A 277 -1.17 10.23 12.42
C THR A 277 -1.34 11.68 12.86
N LEU A 278 -1.30 12.60 11.91
CA LEU A 278 -1.57 14.01 12.17
C LEU A 278 -3.03 14.28 12.60
N PHE A 279 -3.94 13.33 12.41
CA PHE A 279 -5.34 13.44 12.88
C PHE A 279 -5.45 13.26 14.40
N ASP A 280 -4.48 12.58 15.02
CA ASP A 280 -4.50 12.21 16.42
C ASP A 280 -3.92 13.32 17.33
N LEU A 281 -3.08 14.20 16.79
CA LEU A 281 -2.41 15.27 17.56
C LEU A 281 -3.34 16.22 18.32
N PRO A 282 -4.57 16.54 17.87
CA PRO A 282 -5.51 17.32 18.68
C PRO A 282 -5.90 16.63 19.99
N GLN A 283 -5.85 15.30 20.04
CA GLN A 283 -6.18 14.49 21.23
C GLN A 283 -4.94 14.22 22.10
N ILE A 284 -3.72 14.44 21.57
CA ILE A 284 -2.43 14.18 22.24
C ILE A 284 -1.55 15.44 22.12
N PRO A 285 -1.89 16.54 22.82
CA PRO A 285 -1.18 17.82 22.67
C PRO A 285 0.31 17.75 23.01
N GLU A 286 0.72 16.79 23.84
CA GLU A 286 2.11 16.54 24.26
C GLU A 286 3.04 16.21 23.08
N LEU A 287 2.50 15.64 22.01
CA LEU A 287 3.25 15.32 20.80
C LEU A 287 3.38 16.50 19.84
N GLY A 288 2.80 17.65 20.20
CA GLY A 288 2.88 18.87 19.41
C GLY A 288 1.61 19.13 18.59
N ARG A 289 1.71 20.08 17.66
CA ARG A 289 0.58 20.48 16.80
C ARG A 289 0.82 20.08 15.35
N ALA A 290 -0.20 19.51 14.71
CA ALA A 290 -0.18 19.24 13.29
C ALA A 290 -0.06 20.54 12.49
N ARG A 291 0.87 20.58 11.53
CA ARG A 291 0.90 21.67 10.56
C ARG A 291 -0.29 21.51 9.61
N PRO A 292 -1.12 22.56 9.40
CA PRO A 292 -2.30 22.48 8.54
C PRO A 292 -2.00 21.94 7.14
N SER A 293 -0.84 22.32 6.56
CA SER A 293 -0.41 21.85 5.23
C SER A 293 -0.19 20.34 5.15
N ALA A 294 0.32 19.72 6.23
CA ALA A 294 0.56 18.27 6.26
C ALA A 294 -0.76 17.48 6.42
N LYS A 295 -1.69 17.98 7.23
CA LYS A 295 -3.05 17.41 7.36
C LYS A 295 -3.81 17.50 6.03
N ALA A 296 -3.74 18.65 5.36
CA ALA A 296 -4.36 18.86 4.05
C ALA A 296 -3.77 17.94 2.97
N GLU A 297 -2.50 17.56 3.08
CA GLU A 297 -1.85 16.63 2.15
C GLU A 297 -2.47 15.23 2.24
N ILE A 298 -2.67 14.70 3.46
CA ILE A 298 -3.37 13.43 3.65
C ILE A 298 -4.79 13.54 3.10
N GLY A 299 -5.50 14.63 3.37
CA GLY A 299 -6.84 14.89 2.83
C GLY A 299 -6.87 14.81 1.31
N ARG A 300 -5.96 15.51 0.62
CA ARG A 300 -5.87 15.47 -0.85
C ARG A 300 -5.53 14.06 -1.38
N MET A 301 -4.66 13.32 -0.69
CA MET A 301 -4.35 11.94 -1.06
C MET A 301 -5.62 11.07 -1.02
N ILE A 302 -6.38 11.13 0.07
CA ILE A 302 -7.62 10.34 0.23
C ILE A 302 -8.68 10.77 -0.77
N GLU A 303 -8.86 12.07 -0.99
CA GLU A 303 -9.80 12.60 -1.97
C GLU A 303 -9.46 12.13 -3.39
N ALA A 304 -8.17 12.14 -3.75
CA ALA A 304 -7.70 11.69 -5.06
C ALA A 304 -7.84 10.17 -5.29
N LEU A 305 -7.92 9.37 -4.21
CA LEU A 305 -8.24 7.94 -4.33
C LEU A 305 -9.66 7.68 -4.84
N ASP A 306 -10.54 8.68 -4.79
CA ASP A 306 -11.92 8.62 -5.33
C ASP A 306 -12.75 7.45 -4.78
N LEU A 307 -12.62 7.18 -3.49
CA LEU A 307 -13.25 6.04 -2.82
C LEU A 307 -14.76 6.27 -2.61
N PRO A 308 -15.61 5.22 -2.64
CA PRO A 308 -17.05 5.31 -2.48
C PRO A 308 -17.45 5.46 -0.99
N THR A 309 -17.01 6.53 -0.35
CA THR A 309 -17.35 6.87 1.04
C THR A 309 -18.82 7.25 1.19
N LYS A 310 -19.34 7.18 2.41
CA LYS A 310 -20.72 7.60 2.73
C LYS A 310 -20.99 9.03 2.27
N ALA A 311 -20.09 9.95 2.57
CA ALA A 311 -20.22 11.35 2.16
C ALA A 311 -20.35 11.52 0.63
N ARG A 312 -19.69 10.67 -0.18
CA ARG A 312 -19.83 10.70 -1.64
C ARG A 312 -21.11 10.03 -2.12
N LYS A 313 -21.55 8.96 -1.46
CA LYS A 313 -22.84 8.30 -1.79
C LYS A 313 -24.01 9.24 -1.52
N ASP A 314 -23.94 10.02 -0.44
CA ASP A 314 -24.97 10.99 -0.07
C ASP A 314 -24.94 12.26 -0.95
N ALA A 315 -23.81 12.53 -1.62
CA ALA A 315 -23.64 13.66 -2.55
C ALA A 315 -23.94 13.31 -4.01
N ALA A 316 -24.13 12.03 -4.32
CA ALA A 316 -24.53 11.60 -5.68
C ALA A 316 -26.01 11.92 -5.91
N PRO A 317 -26.39 12.56 -7.05
CA PRO A 317 -27.76 12.97 -7.34
C PRO A 317 -28.71 11.79 -7.53
#